data_3e7e50e808139ab1cf8dcc20a4a355eb
#
_entry.id   3e7e50e808139ab1cf8dcc20a4a355eb
#
_cell.length_a   1.000
_cell.length_b   1.000
_cell.length_c   1.000
_cell.angle_alpha   90.00
_cell.angle_beta   90.00
_cell.angle_gamma   90.00
#
_symmetry.space_group_name_H-M   'P 1'
#
loop_
_entity.id
_entity.type
_entity.pdbx_description
1 polymer ?
#
loop_
_entity_poly.entity_id
_entity_poly.type
_entity_poly.pdbx_seq_one_letter_code
_entity_poly.pdbx_strand_id
1 'polypeptide(L)'
;PDGYSARKAEDLLSAYPEADIPEGQRVNVIATMLESFSDLSVFGTVSDRFVQDPYADFHALQAESYTGTLISDTIGGGTINAERAFLTGYSYPQPRYRRDTESFVRYFLEQGYETEGGHPGYAWFYSREKINERFGFETYHFLDGYYENLLTDENSLDGHPNDETFFAERAESWEARDPSKPRFSFSVSYQGHSPYADDTLVWGETYIPHEGISDAAYYTVNNY
;
A
#
# COMPACT_ATOMS: atom_id res chain seq x y z
N PRO A 1 12.90 27.76 -9.20
CA PRO A 1 11.86 28.54 -9.90
C PRO A 1 12.12 30.03 -9.74
N ASP A 2 11.78 30.82 -10.77
CA ASP A 2 11.89 32.25 -10.69
C ASP A 2 11.07 32.82 -9.53
N GLY A 3 11.70 33.69 -8.73
CA GLY A 3 11.04 34.29 -7.55
C GLY A 3 10.99 33.46 -6.30
N TYR A 4 11.56 32.24 -6.31
CA TYR A 4 11.70 31.45 -5.08
C TYR A 4 12.74 32.06 -4.12
N SER A 5 12.40 32.12 -2.84
CA SER A 5 13.35 32.27 -1.76
C SER A 5 12.88 31.46 -0.55
N ALA A 6 13.82 30.91 0.24
CA ALA A 6 13.50 30.17 1.43
C ALA A 6 12.62 30.97 2.40
N ARG A 7 12.95 32.26 2.64
CA ARG A 7 12.16 33.14 3.48
C ARG A 7 10.70 33.29 3.02
N LYS A 8 10.45 33.47 1.71
CA LYS A 8 9.07 33.55 1.21
C LYS A 8 8.31 32.24 1.38
N ALA A 9 8.99 31.10 1.27
CA ALA A 9 8.40 29.81 1.51
C ALA A 9 8.06 29.63 3.01
N GLU A 10 8.97 30.00 3.91
CA GLU A 10 8.75 29.99 5.34
C GLU A 10 7.59 30.92 5.75
N ASP A 11 7.57 32.16 5.23
CA ASP A 11 6.49 33.13 5.48
C ASP A 11 5.13 32.60 5.00
N LEU A 12 5.11 31.85 3.88
CA LEU A 12 3.88 31.23 3.35
C LEU A 12 3.44 30.05 4.22
N LEU A 13 4.37 29.15 4.55
CA LEU A 13 4.07 27.96 5.36
C LEU A 13 3.65 28.32 6.80
N SER A 14 4.21 29.40 7.35
CA SER A 14 3.81 29.85 8.70
C SER A 14 2.33 30.29 8.82
N ALA A 15 1.68 30.55 7.67
CA ALA A 15 0.24 30.81 7.64
C ALA A 15 -0.63 29.53 7.76
N TYR A 16 0.00 28.37 7.65
CA TYR A 16 -0.65 27.05 7.72
C TYR A 16 0.11 26.16 8.71
N PRO A 17 0.11 26.53 10.02
CA PRO A 17 0.79 25.71 11.02
C PRO A 17 0.11 24.35 11.13
N GLU A 18 0.91 23.33 11.33
CA GLU A 18 0.41 22.00 11.64
C GLU A 18 -0.31 22.06 13.00
N ALA A 19 -1.46 21.38 13.08
CA ALA A 19 -2.22 21.30 14.31
C ALA A 19 -1.75 20.10 15.12
N ASP A 20 -1.45 20.29 16.38
CA ASP A 20 -1.20 19.20 17.32
C ASP A 20 -2.48 18.38 17.54
N ILE A 21 -2.33 17.06 17.57
CA ILE A 21 -3.41 16.16 17.97
C ILE A 21 -3.43 16.11 19.50
N PRO A 22 -4.50 16.58 20.17
CA PRO A 22 -4.60 16.48 21.62
C PRO A 22 -4.42 15.02 22.08
N GLU A 23 -3.66 14.78 23.15
CA GLU A 23 -3.31 13.44 23.60
C GLU A 23 -4.54 12.52 23.76
N GLY A 24 -5.63 13.02 24.31
CA GLY A 24 -6.88 12.27 24.48
C GLY A 24 -7.68 12.05 23.18
N GLN A 25 -7.22 12.55 22.04
CA GLN A 25 -7.84 12.38 20.72
C GLN A 25 -6.97 11.59 19.74
N ARG A 26 -5.80 11.13 20.20
CA ARG A 26 -4.90 10.31 19.39
C ARG A 26 -5.48 8.92 19.21
N VAL A 27 -5.76 8.55 17.98
CA VAL A 27 -6.25 7.23 17.59
C VAL A 27 -5.19 6.51 16.76
N ASN A 28 -5.18 5.19 16.79
CA ASN A 28 -4.35 4.43 15.88
C ASN A 28 -4.78 4.64 14.43
N VAL A 29 -3.83 4.72 13.52
CA VAL A 29 -4.06 4.87 12.08
C VAL A 29 -3.40 3.73 11.35
N ILE A 30 -4.19 2.93 10.66
CA ILE A 30 -3.71 1.85 9.77
C ILE A 30 -4.09 2.24 8.35
N ALA A 31 -3.12 2.39 7.50
CA ALA A 31 -3.29 2.64 6.08
C ALA A 31 -2.69 1.48 5.28
N THR A 32 -3.45 0.93 4.35
CA THR A 32 -3.00 -0.17 3.49
C THR A 32 -3.22 0.21 2.04
N MET A 33 -2.17 0.11 1.25
CA MET A 33 -2.24 0.18 -0.20
C MET A 33 -2.24 -1.25 -0.75
N LEU A 34 -3.32 -1.63 -1.40
CA LEU A 34 -3.40 -2.91 -2.11
C LEU A 34 -2.75 -2.74 -3.49
N GLU A 35 -1.62 -3.40 -3.69
CA GLU A 35 -0.85 -3.32 -4.95
C GLU A 35 -1.67 -3.88 -6.10
N SER A 36 -1.78 -3.08 -7.18
CA SER A 36 -2.51 -3.44 -8.42
C SER A 36 -3.98 -3.87 -8.24
N PHE A 37 -4.56 -3.70 -7.05
CA PHE A 37 -5.96 -4.07 -6.79
C PHE A 37 -6.91 -3.15 -7.57
N SER A 38 -7.87 -3.76 -8.24
CA SER A 38 -8.99 -3.08 -8.90
C SER A 38 -10.26 -3.92 -8.80
N ASP A 39 -11.34 -3.29 -8.42
CA ASP A 39 -12.65 -3.93 -8.45
C ASP A 39 -13.17 -3.98 -9.89
N LEU A 40 -13.02 -5.13 -10.53
CA LEU A 40 -13.49 -5.36 -11.91
C LEU A 40 -15.01 -5.54 -11.99
N SER A 41 -15.72 -5.66 -10.88
CA SER A 41 -17.18 -5.78 -10.87
C SER A 41 -17.88 -4.54 -11.42
N VAL A 42 -17.19 -3.39 -11.41
CA VAL A 42 -17.71 -2.13 -12.02
C VAL A 42 -17.85 -2.21 -13.55
N PHE A 43 -17.22 -3.21 -14.18
CA PHE A 43 -17.34 -3.45 -15.61
C PHE A 43 -18.36 -4.57 -15.88
N GLY A 44 -19.58 -4.25 -16.25
CA GLY A 44 -20.63 -5.23 -16.49
C GLY A 44 -20.27 -6.36 -17.44
N THR A 45 -19.42 -6.09 -18.45
CA THR A 45 -18.91 -7.13 -19.36
C THR A 45 -18.00 -8.17 -18.67
N VAL A 46 -17.48 -7.86 -17.50
CA VAL A 46 -16.65 -8.77 -16.68
C VAL A 46 -17.53 -9.39 -15.59
N SER A 47 -18.24 -8.57 -14.81
CA SER A 47 -19.04 -9.04 -13.69
C SER A 47 -20.17 -10.00 -14.10
N ASP A 48 -20.78 -9.81 -15.29
CA ASP A 48 -21.78 -10.72 -15.84
C ASP A 48 -21.24 -12.14 -16.10
N ARG A 49 -19.93 -12.31 -16.07
CA ARG A 49 -19.26 -13.61 -16.25
C ARG A 49 -18.83 -14.26 -14.95
N PHE A 50 -18.91 -13.58 -13.83
CA PHE A 50 -18.51 -14.14 -12.55
C PHE A 50 -19.38 -15.32 -12.16
N VAL A 51 -18.77 -16.47 -11.86
CA VAL A 51 -19.46 -17.64 -11.30
C VAL A 51 -19.51 -17.60 -9.78
N GLN A 52 -18.66 -16.78 -9.17
CA GLN A 52 -18.69 -16.36 -7.77
C GLN A 52 -18.11 -14.94 -7.70
N ASP A 53 -18.52 -14.17 -6.67
CA ASP A 53 -18.03 -12.82 -6.49
C ASP A 53 -16.63 -12.82 -5.85
N PRO A 54 -15.55 -12.41 -6.57
CA PRO A 54 -14.19 -12.33 -6.01
C PRO A 54 -14.02 -11.17 -5.03
N TYR A 55 -14.98 -10.23 -4.98
CA TYR A 55 -14.91 -9.00 -4.19
C TYR A 55 -15.90 -8.99 -3.02
N ALA A 56 -16.48 -10.14 -2.65
CA ALA A 56 -17.56 -10.20 -1.65
C ALA A 56 -17.16 -9.55 -0.32
N ASP A 57 -15.97 -9.87 0.20
CA ASP A 57 -15.47 -9.30 1.46
C ASP A 57 -15.14 -7.80 1.32
N PHE A 58 -14.60 -7.38 0.19
CA PHE A 58 -14.34 -5.97 -0.10
C PHE A 58 -15.64 -5.17 -0.17
N HIS A 59 -16.66 -5.68 -0.86
CA HIS A 59 -17.98 -5.06 -0.90
C HIS A 59 -18.67 -5.01 0.46
N ALA A 60 -18.52 -6.05 1.27
CA ALA A 60 -19.02 -6.06 2.65
C ALA A 60 -18.35 -4.96 3.49
N LEU A 61 -17.02 -4.83 3.40
CA LEU A 61 -16.28 -3.76 4.06
C LEU A 61 -16.71 -2.37 3.58
N GLN A 62 -16.90 -2.19 2.26
CA GLN A 62 -17.40 -0.93 1.71
C GLN A 62 -18.77 -0.54 2.26
N ALA A 63 -19.68 -1.50 2.43
CA ALA A 63 -21.02 -1.27 2.93
C ALA A 63 -21.05 -0.72 4.38
N GLU A 64 -20.02 -0.99 5.15
CA GLU A 64 -19.86 -0.56 6.54
C GLU A 64 -18.88 0.62 6.72
N SER A 65 -18.36 1.17 5.62
CA SER A 65 -17.27 2.16 5.63
C SER A 65 -17.63 3.42 4.86
N TYR A 66 -16.85 4.47 5.07
CA TYR A 66 -16.84 5.62 4.16
C TYR A 66 -16.04 5.26 2.91
N THR A 67 -16.66 5.41 1.75
CA THR A 67 -16.05 5.08 0.46
C THR A 67 -15.92 6.31 -0.42
N GLY A 68 -14.98 6.26 -1.36
CA GLY A 68 -14.76 7.33 -2.33
C GLY A 68 -13.83 6.89 -3.45
N THR A 69 -13.72 7.72 -4.47
CA THR A 69 -12.76 7.48 -5.56
C THR A 69 -11.53 8.35 -5.36
N LEU A 70 -10.38 7.72 -5.24
CA LEU A 70 -9.09 8.39 -5.25
C LEU A 70 -8.58 8.46 -6.69
N ILE A 71 -8.26 9.67 -7.16
CA ILE A 71 -7.64 9.88 -8.46
C ILE A 71 -6.12 9.96 -8.26
N SER A 72 -5.40 9.06 -8.89
CA SER A 72 -3.94 9.02 -8.92
C SER A 72 -3.46 9.49 -10.29
N ASP A 73 -2.29 10.14 -10.35
CA ASP A 73 -1.62 10.56 -11.57
C ASP A 73 -0.68 9.50 -12.16
N THR A 74 -0.78 8.26 -11.67
CA THR A 74 -0.04 7.09 -12.16
C THR A 74 -0.92 6.21 -13.05
N ILE A 75 -0.38 5.81 -14.20
CA ILE A 75 -1.07 4.93 -15.17
C ILE A 75 -0.12 3.81 -15.58
N GLY A 76 -0.60 2.56 -15.49
CA GLY A 76 0.10 1.39 -16.01
C GLY A 76 1.44 1.10 -15.32
N GLY A 77 1.49 1.26 -14.01
CA GLY A 77 2.67 1.08 -13.17
C GLY A 77 3.08 2.34 -12.44
N GLY A 78 4.14 2.26 -11.63
CA GLY A 78 4.60 3.39 -10.84
C GLY A 78 3.84 3.58 -9.53
N THR A 79 3.33 2.51 -8.93
CA THR A 79 2.69 2.50 -7.61
C THR A 79 3.48 3.27 -6.57
N ILE A 80 4.80 3.23 -6.63
CA ILE A 80 5.71 4.01 -5.78
C ILE A 80 5.43 5.52 -5.82
N ASN A 81 4.96 6.06 -6.95
CA ASN A 81 4.64 7.49 -7.05
C ASN A 81 3.33 7.80 -6.31
N ALA A 82 2.33 6.92 -6.41
CA ALA A 82 1.08 7.04 -5.65
C ALA A 82 1.33 6.87 -4.15
N GLU A 83 2.15 5.89 -3.75
CA GLU A 83 2.61 5.67 -2.37
C GLU A 83 3.23 6.95 -1.78
N ARG A 84 4.21 7.52 -2.48
CA ARG A 84 4.88 8.74 -2.04
C ARG A 84 3.97 9.96 -2.06
N ALA A 85 3.10 10.08 -3.05
CA ALA A 85 2.11 11.16 -3.10
C ALA A 85 1.15 11.08 -1.91
N PHE A 86 0.70 9.88 -1.53
CA PHE A 86 -0.12 9.67 -0.34
C PHE A 86 0.63 10.09 0.94
N LEU A 87 1.88 9.66 1.11
CA LEU A 87 2.65 9.91 2.32
C LEU A 87 3.13 11.36 2.46
N THR A 88 3.29 12.10 1.36
CA THR A 88 3.90 13.45 1.39
C THR A 88 3.03 14.56 0.84
N GLY A 89 1.93 14.23 0.17
CA GLY A 89 1.11 15.22 -0.56
C GLY A 89 1.74 15.75 -1.85
N TYR A 90 2.96 15.30 -2.24
CA TYR A 90 3.59 15.74 -3.47
C TYR A 90 3.14 14.91 -4.66
N SER A 91 2.46 15.54 -5.62
CA SER A 91 2.14 14.93 -6.92
C SER A 91 3.37 14.85 -7.84
N TYR A 92 3.22 14.14 -8.96
CA TYR A 92 4.28 14.04 -9.97
C TYR A 92 4.49 15.38 -10.71
N PRO A 93 5.73 15.79 -11.03
CA PRO A 93 7.00 15.14 -10.73
C PRO A 93 7.43 15.33 -9.27
N GLN A 94 7.68 14.20 -8.60
CA GLN A 94 8.04 14.22 -7.20
C GLN A 94 9.46 14.76 -6.95
N PRO A 95 9.72 15.35 -5.76
CA PRO A 95 11.05 15.77 -5.40
C PRO A 95 11.99 14.56 -5.25
N ARG A 96 13.30 14.83 -5.34
CA ARG A 96 14.29 13.83 -4.98
C ARG A 96 14.44 13.83 -3.44
N TYR A 97 13.89 12.86 -2.79
CA TYR A 97 13.92 12.70 -1.32
C TYR A 97 15.35 12.41 -0.82
N ARG A 98 16.18 13.46 -0.72
CA ARG A 98 17.59 13.36 -0.31
C ARG A 98 17.85 13.70 1.15
N ARG A 99 16.84 14.20 1.85
CA ARG A 99 16.87 14.64 3.25
C ARG A 99 15.59 14.19 3.91
N ASP A 100 15.55 14.35 5.21
CA ASP A 100 14.31 14.27 5.96
C ASP A 100 13.27 15.14 5.28
N THR A 101 12.09 14.60 5.15
CA THR A 101 11.02 15.18 4.33
C THR A 101 9.75 15.21 5.15
N GLU A 102 9.10 16.35 5.13
CA GLU A 102 7.77 16.48 5.70
C GLU A 102 6.82 15.46 5.04
N SER A 103 6.14 14.69 5.87
CA SER A 103 5.27 13.60 5.48
C SER A 103 4.23 13.34 6.57
N PHE A 104 3.16 12.64 6.26
CA PHE A 104 2.24 12.17 7.30
C PHE A 104 2.95 11.29 8.34
N VAL A 105 3.93 10.48 7.91
CA VAL A 105 4.70 9.64 8.83
C VAL A 105 5.45 10.49 9.85
N ARG A 106 6.17 11.53 9.39
CA ARG A 106 6.90 12.45 10.28
C ARG A 106 5.96 13.21 11.19
N TYR A 107 4.85 13.68 10.65
CA TYR A 107 3.82 14.35 11.46
C TYR A 107 3.35 13.46 12.62
N PHE A 108 3.01 12.19 12.35
CA PHE A 108 2.59 11.27 13.40
C PHE A 108 3.73 10.94 14.37
N LEU A 109 4.97 10.77 13.89
CA LEU A 109 6.14 10.56 14.74
C LEU A 109 6.33 11.72 15.74
N GLU A 110 6.24 12.97 15.26
CA GLU A 110 6.36 14.18 16.09
C GLU A 110 5.20 14.33 17.07
N GLN A 111 4.03 13.77 16.76
CA GLN A 111 2.91 13.65 17.68
C GLN A 111 3.04 12.50 18.70
N GLY A 112 4.17 11.77 18.69
CA GLY A 112 4.46 10.69 19.64
C GLY A 112 3.86 9.32 19.28
N TYR A 113 3.52 9.11 18.01
CA TYR A 113 3.13 7.79 17.52
C TYR A 113 4.36 6.91 17.29
N GLU A 114 4.18 5.61 17.47
CA GLU A 114 5.04 4.64 16.77
C GLU A 114 4.73 4.68 15.28
N THR A 115 5.76 4.75 14.44
CA THR A 115 5.62 4.77 12.99
C THR A 115 6.25 3.52 12.38
N GLU A 116 5.43 2.67 11.78
CA GLU A 116 5.89 1.41 11.23
C GLU A 116 5.20 1.09 9.92
N GLY A 117 5.72 0.08 9.21
CA GLY A 117 5.09 -0.41 8.00
C GLY A 117 5.77 -1.64 7.42
N GLY A 118 5.23 -2.10 6.31
CA GLY A 118 5.77 -3.26 5.61
C GLY A 118 5.41 -3.29 4.13
N HIS A 119 6.34 -3.81 3.35
CA HIS A 119 6.16 -4.11 1.94
C HIS A 119 7.00 -5.34 1.58
N PRO A 120 6.40 -6.45 1.16
CA PRO A 120 7.15 -7.66 0.86
C PRO A 120 7.87 -7.63 -0.50
N GLY A 121 8.25 -6.44 -0.96
CA GLY A 121 9.19 -6.20 -2.03
C GLY A 121 10.59 -5.82 -1.50
N TYR A 122 11.58 -5.72 -2.39
CA TYR A 122 12.96 -5.45 -2.02
C TYR A 122 13.19 -4.02 -1.51
N ALA A 123 13.93 -3.88 -0.40
CA ALA A 123 14.28 -2.61 0.23
C ALA A 123 15.03 -1.65 -0.70
N TRP A 124 15.93 -2.20 -1.52
CA TRP A 124 16.71 -1.42 -2.48
C TRP A 124 15.89 -0.87 -3.66
N PHE A 125 14.79 -1.54 -4.01
CA PHE A 125 13.98 -1.16 -5.16
C PHE A 125 13.32 0.19 -4.91
N TYR A 126 13.49 1.12 -5.84
CA TYR A 126 13.15 2.54 -5.69
C TYR A 126 13.81 3.23 -4.49
N SER A 127 14.83 2.63 -3.87
CA SER A 127 15.47 3.15 -2.65
C SER A 127 14.49 3.30 -1.47
N ARG A 128 13.48 2.41 -1.37
CA ARG A 128 12.43 2.49 -0.35
C ARG A 128 13.00 2.58 1.05
N GLU A 129 13.94 1.72 1.42
CA GLU A 129 14.57 1.73 2.74
C GLU A 129 15.00 3.14 3.17
N LYS A 130 15.84 3.79 2.34
CA LYS A 130 16.39 5.12 2.64
C LYS A 130 15.35 6.22 2.61
N ILE A 131 14.34 6.09 1.75
CA ILE A 131 13.31 7.11 1.60
C ILE A 131 12.29 7.00 2.73
N ASN A 132 11.92 5.78 3.13
CA ASN A 132 11.00 5.56 4.24
C ASN A 132 11.62 6.04 5.57
N GLU A 133 12.91 5.81 5.79
CA GLU A 133 13.65 6.40 6.92
C GLU A 133 13.51 7.94 6.93
N ARG A 134 13.68 8.59 5.77
CA ARG A 134 13.56 10.05 5.65
C ARG A 134 12.14 10.57 5.82
N PHE A 135 11.15 9.74 5.55
CA PHE A 135 9.75 10.06 5.83
C PHE A 135 9.41 9.96 7.33
N GLY A 136 10.23 9.26 8.11
CA GLY A 136 10.07 9.16 9.55
C GLY A 136 9.56 7.82 10.04
N PHE A 137 9.61 6.76 9.24
CA PHE A 137 9.35 5.41 9.75
C PHE A 137 10.45 4.98 10.71
N GLU A 138 10.08 4.57 11.90
CA GLU A 138 11.00 3.98 12.89
C GLU A 138 11.31 2.53 12.55
N THR A 139 10.34 1.82 11.98
CA THR A 139 10.50 0.43 11.52
C THR A 139 9.75 0.25 10.21
N TYR A 140 10.42 -0.36 9.23
CA TYR A 140 9.77 -0.75 7.98
C TYR A 140 10.35 -2.07 7.48
N HIS A 141 9.49 -3.07 7.34
CA HIS A 141 9.91 -4.41 6.94
C HIS A 141 9.83 -4.59 5.43
N PHE A 142 10.84 -5.25 4.87
CA PHE A 142 10.96 -5.56 3.45
C PHE A 142 11.15 -7.05 3.24
N LEU A 143 11.10 -7.50 1.97
CA LEU A 143 11.36 -8.88 1.64
C LEU A 143 12.72 -9.33 2.16
N ASP A 144 13.77 -8.63 1.70
CA ASP A 144 15.14 -8.87 2.13
C ASP A 144 15.33 -8.49 3.61
N GLY A 145 15.83 -9.46 4.36
CA GLY A 145 16.11 -9.31 5.79
C GLY A 145 14.91 -9.57 6.71
N TYR A 146 13.68 -9.63 6.22
CA TYR A 146 12.53 -9.89 7.06
C TYR A 146 11.56 -10.92 6.47
N TYR A 147 10.76 -10.58 5.46
CA TYR A 147 9.74 -11.48 4.93
C TYR A 147 10.30 -12.74 4.29
N GLU A 148 11.51 -12.72 3.75
CA GLU A 148 12.19 -13.91 3.23
C GLU A 148 12.30 -15.04 4.25
N ASN A 149 12.33 -14.71 5.57
CA ASN A 149 12.41 -15.69 6.64
C ASN A 149 11.05 -16.35 6.97
N LEU A 150 9.96 -15.83 6.42
CA LEU A 150 8.61 -16.36 6.59
C LEU A 150 8.18 -17.24 5.41
N LEU A 151 8.99 -17.30 4.35
CA LEU A 151 8.63 -18.01 3.12
C LEU A 151 8.70 -19.52 3.31
N THR A 152 7.72 -20.19 2.72
CA THR A 152 7.66 -21.64 2.52
C THR A 152 7.23 -21.91 1.08
N ASP A 153 7.31 -23.17 0.63
CA ASP A 153 6.82 -23.56 -0.70
C ASP A 153 5.31 -23.33 -0.87
N GLU A 154 4.55 -23.28 0.23
CA GLU A 154 3.08 -23.17 0.23
C GLU A 154 2.59 -21.71 0.22
N ASN A 155 3.37 -20.78 0.81
CA ASN A 155 2.97 -19.38 0.97
C ASN A 155 3.74 -18.39 0.10
N SER A 156 4.58 -18.89 -0.80
CA SER A 156 5.44 -18.09 -1.66
C SER A 156 4.96 -18.09 -3.11
N LEU A 157 4.86 -16.91 -3.70
CA LEU A 157 4.67 -16.71 -5.13
C LEU A 157 5.86 -15.90 -5.66
N ASP A 158 6.61 -16.49 -6.58
CA ASP A 158 7.81 -15.87 -7.17
C ASP A 158 8.80 -15.31 -6.13
N GLY A 159 8.94 -16.00 -4.99
CA GLY A 159 9.84 -15.58 -3.91
C GLY A 159 9.32 -14.44 -3.02
N HIS A 160 8.04 -14.12 -3.12
CA HIS A 160 7.35 -13.17 -2.25
C HIS A 160 6.27 -13.89 -1.45
N PRO A 161 5.97 -13.45 -0.21
CA PRO A 161 4.86 -14.02 0.53
C PRO A 161 3.52 -13.67 -0.11
N ASN A 162 2.57 -14.59 -0.04
CA ASN A 162 1.18 -14.27 -0.38
C ASN A 162 0.58 -13.28 0.63
N ASP A 163 -0.54 -12.67 0.28
CA ASP A 163 -1.19 -11.67 1.12
C ASP A 163 -1.70 -12.25 2.44
N GLU A 164 -2.10 -13.52 2.49
CA GLU A 164 -2.47 -14.19 3.74
C GLU A 164 -1.31 -14.17 4.75
N THR A 165 -0.12 -14.54 4.33
CA THR A 165 1.09 -14.50 5.17
C THR A 165 1.49 -13.08 5.53
N PHE A 166 1.42 -12.17 4.55
CA PHE A 166 1.76 -10.77 4.77
C PHE A 166 0.84 -10.11 5.80
N PHE A 167 -0.48 -10.24 5.65
CA PHE A 167 -1.44 -9.64 6.58
C PHE A 167 -1.49 -10.35 7.93
N ALA A 168 -1.24 -11.66 8.00
CA ALA A 168 -1.07 -12.36 9.27
C ALA A 168 0.10 -11.76 10.08
N GLU A 169 1.23 -11.54 9.44
CA GLU A 169 2.38 -10.89 10.07
C GLU A 169 2.06 -9.45 10.50
N ARG A 170 1.34 -8.66 9.68
CA ARG A 170 0.91 -7.31 10.06
C ARG A 170 -0.01 -7.33 11.29
N ALA A 171 -0.88 -8.34 11.41
CA ALA A 171 -1.72 -8.54 12.58
C ALA A 171 -0.89 -8.91 13.83
N GLU A 172 0.11 -9.78 13.69
CA GLU A 172 1.05 -10.11 14.79
C GLU A 172 1.84 -8.87 15.24
N SER A 173 2.36 -8.09 14.31
CA SER A 173 3.02 -6.80 14.62
C SER A 173 2.09 -5.84 15.37
N TRP A 174 0.82 -5.82 14.98
CA TRP A 174 -0.19 -5.03 15.66
C TRP A 174 -0.42 -5.49 17.11
N GLU A 175 -0.54 -6.77 17.35
CA GLU A 175 -0.74 -7.32 18.69
C GLU A 175 0.50 -7.13 19.59
N ALA A 176 1.70 -7.12 19.00
CA ALA A 176 2.96 -6.93 19.71
C ALA A 176 3.28 -5.44 20.03
N ARG A 177 2.48 -4.49 19.54
CA ARG A 177 2.73 -3.05 19.75
C ARG A 177 2.71 -2.63 21.21
N ASP A 178 3.33 -1.50 21.52
CA ASP A 178 3.15 -0.85 22.82
C ASP A 178 1.72 -0.24 22.92
N PRO A 179 0.83 -0.80 23.75
CA PRO A 179 -0.54 -0.31 23.85
C PRO A 179 -0.66 1.07 24.50
N SER A 180 0.41 1.59 25.10
CA SER A 180 0.45 2.90 25.70
C SER A 180 0.71 4.03 24.69
N LYS A 181 1.10 3.69 23.46
CA LYS A 181 1.37 4.63 22.38
C LYS A 181 0.38 4.46 21.23
N PRO A 182 -0.07 5.53 20.61
CA PRO A 182 -0.78 5.42 19.34
C PRO A 182 0.20 4.97 18.25
N ARG A 183 -0.29 4.26 17.25
CA ARG A 183 0.51 3.77 16.12
C ARG A 183 -0.03 4.32 14.80
N PHE A 184 0.88 4.77 13.95
CA PHE A 184 0.68 4.96 12.53
C PHE A 184 1.35 3.82 11.78
N SER A 185 0.57 3.03 11.06
CA SER A 185 1.05 1.91 10.23
C SER A 185 0.70 2.16 8.78
N PHE A 186 1.68 2.02 7.88
CA PHE A 186 1.46 2.06 6.43
C PHE A 186 2.08 0.84 5.75
N SER A 187 1.24 0.07 5.09
CA SER A 187 1.66 -1.18 4.42
C SER A 187 1.25 -1.18 2.96
N VAL A 188 2.06 -1.83 2.13
CA VAL A 188 1.79 -2.03 0.70
C VAL A 188 1.85 -3.53 0.41
N SER A 189 0.77 -4.13 -0.09
CA SER A 189 0.75 -5.55 -0.46
C SER A 189 1.60 -5.82 -1.71
N TYR A 190 1.74 -7.08 -2.13
CA TYR A 190 2.54 -7.43 -3.30
C TYR A 190 1.90 -8.52 -4.17
N GLN A 191 1.06 -9.38 -3.64
CA GLN A 191 0.49 -10.54 -4.37
C GLN A 191 -0.23 -10.13 -5.66
N GLY A 192 -0.92 -8.98 -5.66
CA GLY A 192 -1.59 -8.44 -6.85
C GLY A 192 -0.66 -7.91 -7.94
N HIS A 193 0.69 -7.97 -7.77
CA HIS A 193 1.64 -7.46 -8.76
C HIS A 193 1.80 -8.40 -9.95
N SER A 194 1.67 -7.87 -11.17
CA SER A 194 1.93 -8.62 -12.41
C SER A 194 3.42 -9.03 -12.54
N PRO A 195 3.77 -10.04 -13.35
CA PRO A 195 2.91 -10.77 -14.29
C PRO A 195 2.07 -11.86 -13.63
N TYR A 196 0.90 -12.12 -14.17
CA TYR A 196 0.04 -13.22 -13.74
C TYR A 196 0.31 -14.45 -14.64
N ALA A 197 0.30 -15.66 -14.05
CA ALA A 197 0.46 -16.90 -14.82
C ALA A 197 -0.65 -17.01 -15.88
N ASP A 198 -0.27 -17.43 -17.10
CA ASP A 198 -1.16 -17.52 -18.26
C ASP A 198 -1.38 -18.98 -18.75
N ASP A 199 -0.88 -19.95 -17.98
CA ASP A 199 -0.91 -21.38 -18.31
C ASP A 199 -1.41 -22.28 -17.16
N THR A 200 -1.63 -21.73 -15.97
CA THR A 200 -2.07 -22.48 -14.79
C THR A 200 -2.87 -21.61 -13.84
N LEU A 201 -3.78 -22.19 -13.05
CA LEU A 201 -4.44 -21.53 -11.92
C LEU A 201 -3.54 -21.65 -10.70
N VAL A 202 -2.93 -20.54 -10.30
CA VAL A 202 -1.99 -20.50 -9.16
C VAL A 202 -2.71 -20.78 -7.83
N TRP A 203 -3.92 -20.24 -7.69
CA TRP A 203 -4.72 -20.35 -6.46
C TRP A 203 -5.76 -21.47 -6.52
N GLY A 204 -5.89 -22.15 -7.68
CA GLY A 204 -6.84 -23.25 -7.87
C GLY A 204 -8.31 -22.84 -7.99
N GLU A 205 -8.62 -21.54 -7.90
CA GLU A 205 -9.98 -21.03 -7.96
C GLU A 205 -10.35 -20.49 -9.33
N THR A 206 -11.65 -20.48 -9.63
CA THR A 206 -12.20 -19.97 -10.88
C THR A 206 -13.31 -18.98 -10.59
N TYR A 207 -13.13 -17.76 -11.03
CA TYR A 207 -14.12 -16.66 -10.92
C TYR A 207 -14.80 -16.37 -12.26
N ILE A 208 -14.09 -16.56 -13.37
CA ILE A 208 -14.60 -16.42 -14.73
C ILE A 208 -14.47 -17.77 -15.45
N PRO A 209 -15.54 -18.31 -16.07
CA PRO A 209 -15.48 -19.58 -16.78
C PRO A 209 -14.65 -19.47 -18.05
N HIS A 210 -14.08 -20.58 -18.47
CA HIS A 210 -13.20 -20.66 -19.64
C HIS A 210 -13.95 -20.45 -20.98
N GLU A 211 -15.27 -20.61 -21.00
CA GLU A 211 -16.08 -20.54 -22.22
C GLU A 211 -15.95 -19.18 -22.91
N GLY A 212 -15.54 -19.20 -24.18
CA GLY A 212 -15.46 -18.03 -25.04
C GLY A 212 -14.26 -17.11 -24.83
N ILE A 213 -13.23 -17.56 -24.10
CA ILE A 213 -11.94 -16.86 -23.94
C ILE A 213 -10.79 -17.82 -24.22
N SER A 214 -9.61 -17.30 -24.53
CA SER A 214 -8.40 -18.11 -24.72
C SER A 214 -7.88 -18.67 -23.39
N ASP A 215 -7.08 -19.74 -23.44
CA ASP A 215 -6.42 -20.32 -22.26
C ASP A 215 -5.65 -19.25 -21.48
N ALA A 216 -4.78 -18.50 -22.16
CA ALA A 216 -4.01 -17.44 -21.53
C ALA A 216 -4.90 -16.38 -20.84
N ALA A 217 -5.97 -15.94 -21.47
CA ALA A 217 -6.90 -14.98 -20.86
C ALA A 217 -7.63 -15.58 -19.65
N TYR A 218 -8.01 -16.86 -19.73
CA TYR A 218 -8.64 -17.57 -18.63
C TYR A 218 -7.75 -17.63 -17.40
N TYR A 219 -6.51 -18.08 -17.58
CA TYR A 219 -5.57 -18.16 -16.46
C TYR A 219 -5.21 -16.78 -15.91
N THR A 220 -4.85 -15.83 -16.78
CA THR A 220 -4.46 -14.49 -16.35
C THR A 220 -5.55 -13.80 -15.52
N VAL A 221 -6.81 -13.85 -15.95
CA VAL A 221 -7.93 -13.17 -15.24
C VAL A 221 -8.27 -13.87 -13.93
N ASN A 222 -8.18 -15.20 -13.86
CA ASN A 222 -8.49 -15.93 -12.62
C ASN A 222 -7.32 -15.90 -11.62
N ASN A 223 -6.13 -15.51 -12.04
CA ASN A 223 -4.97 -15.31 -11.16
C ASN A 223 -4.80 -13.84 -10.71
N TYR A 224 -5.50 -12.91 -11.35
CA TYR A 224 -5.56 -11.50 -10.94
C TYR A 224 -6.35 -11.35 -9.66
#